data_1afe1fad300a78208989e6cf16b30c6a
#
_entry.id   1afe1fad300a78208989e6cf16b30c6a
#
_cell.length_a   1.000
_cell.length_b   1.000
_cell.length_c   1.000
_cell.angle_alpha   90.00
_cell.angle_beta   90.00
_cell.angle_gamma   90.00
#
_symmetry.space_group_name_H-M   'P 1'
#
loop_
_entity.id
_entity.type
_entity.pdbx_description
1 polymer ?
#
loop_
_entity_poly.entity_id
_entity_poly.type
_entity_poly.pdbx_seq_one_letter_code
_entity_poly.pdbx_strand_id
1 'polypeptide(L)'
;IDIPAREVSVLGAIFTASDSFFLLLILLFAAFALFFFTSLWGRIWCGYACPQTVFLETWIRPLEIWIEGDRTQRKRRDEQSWSLDRGWRKVAKWLAFLAVSILLSAALVSFFVPARELWTGQAGRMAYTFVAVFTFLWYLDFTWFREQFCNYLCPYARFQSALTDDETLLIGYDPARGEPREKGKAAAADGRCIECSKCVVVCPQGIDIRDGFQLECIQCARCIDACTSVMDKLGHRTLVEYTSMAELEGRKVRRLRARTVVYGGLLLALLGFGFTLATQRVPFEVTVNRVPGSLFTVDPDGFVRNTYLLQLTNNDSGETPVDFQVTVEGIEGAEVLAQDV
;
A
#
# COMPACT_ATOMS: atom_id res chain seq x y z
N ILE A 1 1.97 -12.29 13.95
CA ILE A 1 0.97 -11.54 14.74
C ILE A 1 0.19 -12.56 15.56
N ASP A 2 0.22 -12.40 16.88
CA ASP A 2 -0.55 -13.22 17.81
C ASP A 2 -1.76 -12.41 18.30
N ILE A 3 -2.96 -12.74 17.81
CA ILE A 3 -4.19 -12.01 18.15
C ILE A 3 -4.63 -12.31 19.59
N PRO A 4 -4.62 -13.56 20.09
CA PRO A 4 -4.93 -13.88 21.48
C PRO A 4 -4.02 -13.16 22.48
N ALA A 5 -2.71 -13.15 22.25
CA ALA A 5 -1.75 -12.45 23.10
C ALA A 5 -1.73 -10.93 22.87
N ARG A 6 -2.34 -10.43 21.78
CA ARG A 6 -2.28 -9.03 21.32
C ARG A 6 -0.85 -8.53 21.10
N GLU A 7 -0.02 -9.39 20.53
CA GLU A 7 1.39 -9.15 20.27
C GLU A 7 1.69 -9.15 18.79
N VAL A 8 2.57 -8.23 18.40
CA VAL A 8 3.10 -8.14 17.03
C VAL A 8 4.61 -8.20 17.11
N SER A 9 5.21 -9.26 16.62
CA SER A 9 6.67 -9.37 16.50
C SER A 9 7.14 -8.84 15.16
N VAL A 10 8.03 -7.84 15.18
CA VAL A 10 8.65 -7.24 14.00
C VAL A 10 10.15 -7.15 14.22
N LEU A 11 10.94 -7.82 13.38
CA LEU A 11 12.41 -7.82 13.44
C LEU A 11 12.98 -8.18 14.82
N GLY A 12 12.30 -9.04 15.57
CA GLY A 12 12.71 -9.45 16.91
C GLY A 12 12.21 -8.56 18.05
N ALA A 13 11.61 -7.42 17.77
CA ALA A 13 10.95 -6.60 18.78
C ALA A 13 9.49 -7.00 18.93
N ILE A 14 9.03 -7.14 20.16
CA ILE A 14 7.63 -7.43 20.49
C ILE A 14 6.92 -6.12 20.80
N PHE A 15 5.84 -5.87 20.05
CA PHE A 15 4.94 -4.73 20.27
C PHE A 15 3.65 -5.23 20.88
N THR A 16 3.25 -4.61 21.96
CA THR A 16 2.01 -4.91 22.69
C THR A 16 0.94 -3.86 22.42
N ALA A 17 -0.24 -4.03 22.99
CA ALA A 17 -1.33 -3.06 22.84
C ALA A 17 -0.97 -1.66 23.38
N SER A 18 -0.09 -1.56 24.38
CA SER A 18 0.44 -0.30 24.92
C SER A 18 1.31 0.47 23.91
N ASP A 19 1.97 -0.25 23.01
CA ASP A 19 2.78 0.33 21.94
C ASP A 19 1.96 0.81 20.72
N SER A 20 0.63 0.78 20.78
CA SER A 20 -0.26 1.18 19.68
C SER A 20 -0.02 2.62 19.17
N PHE A 21 0.56 3.47 20.03
CA PHE A 21 0.98 4.81 19.66
C PHE A 21 2.06 4.81 18.56
N PHE A 22 3.00 3.87 18.58
CA PHE A 22 4.00 3.74 17.51
C PHE A 22 3.35 3.37 16.16
N LEU A 23 2.30 2.55 16.18
CA LEU A 23 1.54 2.25 14.96
C LEU A 23 0.90 3.52 14.40
N LEU A 24 0.32 4.36 15.25
CA LEU A 24 -0.24 5.66 14.83
C LEU A 24 0.85 6.54 14.19
N LEU A 25 2.03 6.64 14.81
CA LEU A 25 3.15 7.42 14.26
C LEU A 25 3.61 6.88 12.90
N ILE A 26 3.71 5.57 12.73
CA ILE A 26 4.07 4.94 11.46
C ILE A 26 3.02 5.25 10.39
N LEU A 27 1.73 5.16 10.72
CA LEU A 27 0.66 5.47 9.79
C LEU A 27 0.65 6.95 9.39
N LEU A 28 0.86 7.85 10.35
CA LEU A 28 0.99 9.29 10.07
C LEU A 28 2.21 9.59 9.20
N PHE A 29 3.35 8.97 9.51
CA PHE A 29 4.56 9.12 8.71
C PHE A 29 4.33 8.62 7.28
N ALA A 30 3.71 7.45 7.11
CA ALA A 30 3.39 6.90 5.79
C ALA A 30 2.44 7.83 5.01
N ALA A 31 1.43 8.43 5.66
CA ALA A 31 0.51 9.36 5.05
C ALA A 31 1.21 10.66 4.59
N PHE A 32 2.04 11.28 5.46
CA PHE A 32 2.79 12.48 5.10
C PHE A 32 3.89 12.19 4.07
N ALA A 33 4.54 11.03 4.14
CA ALA A 33 5.49 10.58 3.12
C ALA A 33 4.81 10.48 1.76
N LEU A 34 3.61 9.88 1.71
CA LEU A 34 2.82 9.79 0.49
C LEU A 34 2.48 11.18 -0.07
N PHE A 35 2.08 12.14 0.77
CA PHE A 35 1.81 13.51 0.36
C PHE A 35 3.07 14.23 -0.15
N PHE A 36 4.18 14.07 0.54
CA PHE A 36 5.48 14.63 0.13
C PHE A 36 5.92 14.10 -1.24
N PHE A 37 5.92 12.79 -1.41
CA PHE A 37 6.29 12.16 -2.66
C PHE A 37 5.33 12.51 -3.80
N THR A 38 4.02 12.59 -3.51
CA THR A 38 3.02 13.00 -4.51
C THR A 38 3.24 14.43 -4.98
N SER A 39 3.58 15.34 -4.08
CA SER A 39 3.83 16.74 -4.45
C SER A 39 5.03 16.90 -5.39
N LEU A 40 6.03 16.01 -5.32
CA LEU A 40 7.22 16.02 -6.15
C LEU A 40 7.06 15.21 -7.44
N TRP A 41 6.61 13.98 -7.30
CA TRP A 41 6.62 12.96 -8.35
C TRP A 41 5.23 12.53 -8.82
N GLY A 42 4.18 13.20 -8.38
CA GLY A 42 2.81 12.91 -8.79
C GLY A 42 2.37 11.50 -8.42
N ARG A 43 1.88 10.75 -9.39
CA ARG A 43 1.31 9.41 -9.22
C ARG A 43 2.30 8.26 -9.41
N ILE A 44 3.58 8.49 -9.28
CA ILE A 44 4.60 7.45 -9.52
C ILE A 44 4.38 6.21 -8.62
N TRP A 45 3.94 6.43 -7.38
CA TRP A 45 3.54 5.35 -6.48
C TRP A 45 2.45 4.46 -7.08
N CYS A 46 1.43 5.06 -7.69
CA CYS A 46 0.31 4.32 -8.31
C CYS A 46 0.76 3.46 -9.48
N GLY A 47 1.75 3.92 -10.25
CA GLY A 47 2.25 3.19 -11.41
C GLY A 47 3.19 2.04 -11.09
N TYR A 48 3.97 2.14 -9.99
CA TYR A 48 5.09 1.23 -9.73
C TYR A 48 5.02 0.44 -8.43
N ALA A 49 4.45 1.00 -7.37
CA ALA A 49 4.52 0.41 -6.04
C ALA A 49 3.14 0.12 -5.41
N CYS A 50 2.06 0.68 -5.95
CA CYS A 50 0.72 0.41 -5.45
C CYS A 50 0.36 -1.07 -5.62
N PRO A 51 -0.05 -1.79 -4.55
CA PRO A 51 -0.39 -3.20 -4.62
C PRO A 51 -1.43 -3.52 -5.71
N GLN A 52 -2.45 -2.68 -5.88
CA GLN A 52 -3.46 -2.84 -6.93
C GLN A 52 -2.83 -2.90 -8.32
N THR A 53 -1.98 -1.94 -8.66
CA THR A 53 -1.32 -1.90 -9.97
C THR A 53 -0.31 -3.03 -10.11
N VAL A 54 0.46 -3.32 -9.06
CA VAL A 54 1.45 -4.41 -9.09
C VAL A 54 0.78 -5.75 -9.36
N PHE A 55 -0.29 -6.09 -8.64
CA PHE A 55 -1.00 -7.37 -8.85
C PHE A 55 -1.64 -7.44 -10.24
N LEU A 56 -2.29 -6.36 -10.68
CA LEU A 56 -2.91 -6.33 -12.01
C LEU A 56 -1.89 -6.46 -13.13
N GLU A 57 -0.76 -5.74 -13.05
CA GLU A 57 0.22 -5.65 -14.12
C GLU A 57 1.22 -6.80 -14.11
N THR A 58 1.57 -7.34 -12.92
CA THR A 58 2.58 -8.40 -12.80
C THR A 58 1.98 -9.79 -12.92
N TRP A 59 0.75 -10.01 -12.45
CA TRP A 59 0.16 -11.34 -12.40
C TRP A 59 -1.06 -11.48 -13.30
N ILE A 60 -2.03 -10.59 -13.17
CA ILE A 60 -3.33 -10.73 -13.85
C ILE A 60 -3.20 -10.48 -15.35
N ARG A 61 -2.56 -9.39 -15.75
CA ARG A 61 -2.42 -9.04 -17.17
C ARG A 61 -1.53 -10.00 -17.95
N PRO A 62 -0.38 -10.48 -17.46
CA PRO A 62 0.39 -11.52 -18.14
C PRO A 62 -0.38 -12.83 -18.31
N LEU A 63 -1.14 -13.28 -17.30
CA LEU A 63 -2.02 -14.45 -17.40
C LEU A 63 -3.09 -14.25 -18.48
N GLU A 64 -3.70 -13.08 -18.51
CA GLU A 64 -4.70 -12.73 -19.52
C GLU A 64 -4.10 -12.72 -20.94
N ILE A 65 -2.90 -12.15 -21.10
CA ILE A 65 -2.19 -12.14 -22.40
C ILE A 65 -1.80 -13.56 -22.81
N TRP A 66 -1.35 -14.38 -21.87
CA TRP A 66 -0.97 -15.76 -22.15
C TRP A 66 -2.14 -16.62 -22.59
N ILE A 67 -3.32 -16.45 -21.99
CA ILE A 67 -4.52 -17.28 -22.26
C ILE A 67 -5.30 -16.73 -23.47
N GLU A 68 -5.58 -15.43 -23.50
CA GLU A 68 -6.45 -14.80 -24.49
C GLU A 68 -5.69 -14.00 -25.56
N GLY A 69 -4.40 -13.76 -25.38
CA GLY A 69 -3.59 -12.92 -26.22
C GLY A 69 -3.68 -11.43 -25.87
N ASP A 70 -3.02 -10.59 -26.68
CA ASP A 70 -2.97 -9.15 -26.47
C ASP A 70 -4.35 -8.48 -26.64
N ARG A 71 -4.42 -7.18 -26.31
CA ARG A 71 -5.67 -6.40 -26.39
C ARG A 71 -6.29 -6.44 -27.78
N THR A 72 -5.48 -6.39 -28.83
CA THR A 72 -5.95 -6.40 -30.23
C THR A 72 -6.55 -7.75 -30.59
N GLN A 73 -5.90 -8.85 -30.18
CA GLN A 73 -6.37 -10.20 -30.40
C GLN A 73 -7.67 -10.48 -29.64
N ARG A 74 -7.76 -10.02 -28.38
CA ARG A 74 -8.98 -10.15 -27.55
C ARG A 74 -10.15 -9.41 -28.18
N LYS A 75 -9.94 -8.15 -28.60
CA LYS A 75 -10.98 -7.36 -29.27
C LYS A 75 -11.49 -8.05 -30.53
N ARG A 76 -10.60 -8.56 -31.38
CA ARG A 76 -10.99 -9.31 -32.60
C ARG A 76 -11.81 -10.55 -32.26
N ARG A 77 -11.42 -11.30 -31.20
CA ARG A 77 -12.18 -12.49 -30.77
C ARG A 77 -13.54 -12.13 -30.18
N ASP A 78 -13.65 -11.01 -29.49
CA ASP A 78 -14.91 -10.55 -28.93
C ASP A 78 -15.91 -10.05 -29.98
N GLU A 79 -15.40 -9.58 -31.13
CA GLU A 79 -16.20 -9.20 -32.30
C GLU A 79 -16.62 -10.40 -33.16
N GLN A 80 -15.97 -11.57 -33.03
CA GLN A 80 -16.33 -12.78 -33.75
C GLN A 80 -17.53 -13.50 -33.09
N SER A 81 -18.22 -14.35 -33.86
CA SER A 81 -19.26 -15.22 -33.34
C SER A 81 -18.72 -16.14 -32.23
N TRP A 82 -19.61 -16.63 -31.41
CA TRP A 82 -19.29 -17.58 -30.34
C TRP A 82 -18.63 -18.84 -30.89
N SER A 83 -17.47 -19.23 -30.29
CA SER A 83 -16.75 -20.47 -30.62
C SER A 83 -16.34 -21.20 -29.34
N LEU A 84 -16.12 -22.52 -29.43
CA LEU A 84 -15.64 -23.31 -28.30
C LEU A 84 -14.26 -22.85 -27.80
N ASP A 85 -13.36 -22.44 -28.73
CA ASP A 85 -12.06 -21.89 -28.35
C ASP A 85 -12.20 -20.61 -27.51
N ARG A 86 -13.11 -19.72 -27.90
CA ARG A 86 -13.41 -18.52 -27.14
C ARG A 86 -13.95 -18.84 -25.74
N GLY A 87 -14.88 -19.81 -25.65
CA GLY A 87 -15.46 -20.25 -24.37
C GLY A 87 -14.42 -20.83 -23.43
N TRP A 88 -13.61 -21.76 -23.93
CA TRP A 88 -12.53 -22.39 -23.15
C TRP A 88 -11.53 -21.36 -22.59
N ARG A 89 -11.05 -20.45 -23.41
CA ARG A 89 -10.10 -19.40 -22.97
C ARG A 89 -10.68 -18.50 -21.89
N LYS A 90 -11.96 -18.11 -21.99
CA LYS A 90 -12.64 -17.33 -20.95
C LYS A 90 -12.74 -18.10 -19.63
N VAL A 91 -13.10 -19.37 -19.69
CA VAL A 91 -13.16 -20.23 -18.50
C VAL A 91 -11.78 -20.40 -17.89
N ALA A 92 -10.77 -20.71 -18.70
CA ALA A 92 -9.38 -20.87 -18.24
C ALA A 92 -8.86 -19.58 -17.57
N LYS A 93 -9.16 -18.41 -18.15
CA LYS A 93 -8.81 -17.11 -17.55
C LYS A 93 -9.46 -16.92 -16.18
N TRP A 94 -10.76 -17.17 -16.07
CA TRP A 94 -11.48 -17.00 -14.80
C TRP A 94 -11.01 -17.97 -13.73
N LEU A 95 -10.68 -19.20 -14.09
CA LEU A 95 -10.09 -20.18 -13.18
C LEU A 95 -8.69 -19.75 -12.73
N ALA A 96 -7.87 -19.22 -13.64
CA ALA A 96 -6.55 -18.69 -13.29
C ALA A 96 -6.66 -17.50 -12.33
N PHE A 97 -7.59 -16.57 -12.56
CA PHE A 97 -7.83 -15.44 -11.66
C PHE A 97 -8.33 -15.91 -10.29
N LEU A 98 -9.20 -16.92 -10.25
CA LEU A 98 -9.66 -17.52 -9.00
C LEU A 98 -8.49 -18.16 -8.22
N ALA A 99 -7.62 -18.91 -8.91
CA ALA A 99 -6.45 -19.51 -8.28
C ALA A 99 -5.52 -18.46 -7.67
N VAL A 100 -5.23 -17.37 -8.39
CA VAL A 100 -4.43 -16.25 -7.88
C VAL A 100 -5.12 -15.60 -6.67
N SER A 101 -6.44 -15.39 -6.73
CA SER A 101 -7.20 -14.81 -5.63
C SER A 101 -7.17 -15.69 -4.38
N ILE A 102 -7.25 -17.01 -4.51
CA ILE A 102 -7.11 -17.97 -3.39
C ILE A 102 -5.71 -17.89 -2.80
N LEU A 103 -4.67 -17.88 -3.64
CA LEU A 103 -3.27 -17.81 -3.17
C LEU A 103 -3.00 -16.52 -2.39
N LEU A 104 -3.46 -15.37 -2.91
CA LEU A 104 -3.31 -14.08 -2.22
C LEU A 104 -4.07 -14.04 -0.90
N SER A 105 -5.29 -14.58 -0.87
CA SER A 105 -6.10 -14.63 0.34
C SER A 105 -5.50 -15.56 1.39
N ALA A 106 -5.01 -16.73 0.98
CA ALA A 106 -4.31 -17.64 1.86
C ALA A 106 -3.01 -17.02 2.40
N ALA A 107 -2.24 -16.33 1.56
CA ALA A 107 -1.04 -15.61 1.99
C ALA A 107 -1.38 -14.51 3.01
N LEU A 108 -2.45 -13.74 2.80
CA LEU A 108 -2.90 -12.72 3.75
C LEU A 108 -3.29 -13.33 5.10
N VAL A 109 -4.09 -14.40 5.09
CA VAL A 109 -4.55 -15.06 6.34
C VAL A 109 -3.39 -15.76 7.05
N SER A 110 -2.34 -16.18 6.34
CA SER A 110 -1.16 -16.82 6.94
C SER A 110 -0.33 -15.91 7.85
N PHE A 111 -0.55 -14.60 7.82
CA PHE A 111 0.01 -13.68 8.83
C PHE A 111 -0.60 -13.83 10.21
N PHE A 112 -1.80 -14.42 10.30
CA PHE A 112 -2.57 -14.58 11.54
C PHE A 112 -2.72 -16.02 11.98
N VAL A 113 -2.59 -16.97 11.05
CA VAL A 113 -2.73 -18.41 11.29
C VAL A 113 -1.56 -19.12 10.63
N PRO A 114 -0.94 -20.12 11.27
CA PRO A 114 0.16 -20.86 10.66
C PRO A 114 -0.20 -21.40 9.27
N ALA A 115 0.61 -21.07 8.27
CA ALA A 115 0.34 -21.46 6.88
C ALA A 115 0.15 -22.98 6.74
N ARG A 116 0.90 -23.78 7.53
CA ARG A 116 0.78 -25.23 7.53
C ARG A 116 -0.63 -25.69 7.90
N GLU A 117 -1.23 -25.11 8.95
CA GLU A 117 -2.57 -25.46 9.40
C GLU A 117 -3.62 -25.07 8.37
N LEU A 118 -3.41 -23.92 7.71
CA LEU A 118 -4.30 -23.46 6.64
C LEU A 118 -4.33 -24.43 5.46
N TRP A 119 -3.16 -24.92 5.02
CA TRP A 119 -3.06 -25.84 3.86
C TRP A 119 -3.39 -27.30 4.21
N THR A 120 -3.25 -27.72 5.48
CA THR A 120 -3.59 -29.07 5.92
C THR A 120 -5.06 -29.22 6.35
N GLY A 121 -5.85 -28.17 6.32
CA GLY A 121 -7.26 -28.22 6.70
C GLY A 121 -7.50 -28.16 8.23
N GLN A 122 -6.48 -27.84 9.00
CA GLN A 122 -6.53 -27.82 10.48
C GLN A 122 -6.81 -26.45 11.06
N ALA A 123 -6.81 -25.40 10.25
CA ALA A 123 -7.16 -24.06 10.68
C ALA A 123 -8.63 -23.96 11.12
N GLY A 124 -8.90 -23.06 12.07
CA GLY A 124 -10.25 -22.84 12.57
C GLY A 124 -11.23 -22.35 11.48
N ARG A 125 -12.53 -22.58 11.67
CA ARG A 125 -13.59 -22.17 10.74
C ARG A 125 -13.49 -20.70 10.34
N MET A 126 -13.16 -19.82 11.28
CA MET A 126 -13.01 -18.37 11.02
C MET A 126 -11.93 -18.08 9.99
N ALA A 127 -10.79 -18.77 10.04
CA ALA A 127 -9.70 -18.58 9.07
C ALA A 127 -10.18 -18.86 7.62
N TYR A 128 -10.88 -19.98 7.42
CA TYR A 128 -11.44 -20.32 6.09
C TYR A 128 -12.53 -19.35 5.65
N THR A 129 -13.33 -18.83 6.58
CA THR A 129 -14.30 -17.78 6.26
C THR A 129 -13.59 -16.53 5.74
N PHE A 130 -12.52 -16.09 6.39
CA PHE A 130 -11.72 -14.96 5.90
C PHE A 130 -11.06 -15.24 4.56
N VAL A 131 -10.49 -16.44 4.36
CA VAL A 131 -9.98 -16.84 3.03
C VAL A 131 -11.06 -16.74 1.98
N ALA A 132 -12.26 -17.25 2.23
CA ALA A 132 -13.36 -17.21 1.27
C ALA A 132 -13.80 -15.76 0.96
N VAL A 133 -13.96 -14.92 1.97
CA VAL A 133 -14.34 -13.51 1.82
C VAL A 133 -13.27 -12.74 1.03
N PHE A 134 -11.99 -12.86 1.40
CA PHE A 134 -10.92 -12.18 0.67
C PHE A 134 -10.76 -12.72 -0.74
N THR A 135 -10.91 -14.03 -0.96
CA THR A 135 -10.90 -14.62 -2.31
C THR A 135 -12.01 -14.01 -3.17
N PHE A 136 -13.22 -13.88 -2.64
CA PHE A 136 -14.34 -13.27 -3.35
C PHE A 136 -14.02 -11.80 -3.69
N LEU A 137 -13.49 -11.01 -2.75
CA LEU A 137 -13.16 -9.61 -2.98
C LEU A 137 -12.05 -9.44 -4.02
N TRP A 138 -10.94 -10.20 -3.92
CA TRP A 138 -9.87 -10.20 -4.92
C TRP A 138 -10.37 -10.65 -6.30
N TYR A 139 -11.18 -11.72 -6.34
CA TYR A 139 -11.72 -12.22 -7.58
C TYR A 139 -12.64 -11.22 -8.27
N LEU A 140 -13.50 -10.55 -7.51
CA LEU A 140 -14.36 -9.46 -8.00
C LEU A 140 -13.52 -8.30 -8.54
N ASP A 141 -12.48 -7.92 -7.82
CA ASP A 141 -11.57 -6.86 -8.26
C ASP A 141 -10.87 -7.23 -9.57
N PHE A 142 -10.25 -8.40 -9.66
CA PHE A 142 -9.47 -8.82 -10.83
C PHE A 142 -10.34 -9.11 -12.07
N THR A 143 -11.57 -9.56 -11.90
CA THR A 143 -12.46 -9.89 -13.02
C THR A 143 -13.24 -8.70 -13.53
N TRP A 144 -13.70 -7.83 -12.64
CA TRP A 144 -14.65 -6.79 -13.01
C TRP A 144 -14.18 -5.39 -12.67
N PHE A 145 -13.71 -5.14 -11.44
CA PHE A 145 -13.40 -3.80 -10.96
C PHE A 145 -12.11 -3.25 -11.52
N ARG A 146 -11.01 -4.00 -11.41
CA ARG A 146 -9.70 -3.73 -12.00
C ARG A 146 -9.24 -2.26 -11.81
N GLU A 147 -8.97 -1.59 -12.92
CA GLU A 147 -8.51 -0.19 -12.95
C GLU A 147 -9.57 0.81 -12.45
N GLN A 148 -10.85 0.41 -12.43
CA GLN A 148 -11.93 1.22 -11.88
C GLN A 148 -11.78 1.47 -10.38
N PHE A 149 -11.10 0.55 -9.68
CA PHE A 149 -10.75 0.74 -8.28
C PHE A 149 -10.01 2.05 -8.05
N CYS A 150 -9.01 2.36 -8.89
CA CYS A 150 -8.23 3.60 -8.80
C CYS A 150 -9.08 4.85 -9.05
N ASN A 151 -10.08 4.76 -9.93
CA ASN A 151 -10.89 5.92 -10.32
C ASN A 151 -12.04 6.22 -9.36
N TYR A 152 -12.64 5.19 -8.75
CA TYR A 152 -13.88 5.34 -7.97
C TYR A 152 -13.73 5.06 -6.48
N LEU A 153 -12.96 4.04 -6.07
CA LEU A 153 -12.87 3.63 -4.67
C LEU A 153 -11.63 4.15 -3.95
N CYS A 154 -10.51 4.35 -4.65
CA CYS A 154 -9.28 4.73 -3.99
C CYS A 154 -9.34 6.18 -3.48
N PRO A 155 -9.34 6.43 -2.16
CA PRO A 155 -9.38 7.78 -1.64
C PRO A 155 -8.12 8.56 -1.99
N TYR A 156 -6.97 7.89 -2.06
CA TYR A 156 -5.71 8.51 -2.44
C TYR A 156 -5.74 9.13 -3.84
N ALA A 157 -6.38 8.48 -4.81
CA ALA A 157 -6.53 9.02 -6.16
C ALA A 157 -7.31 10.35 -6.18
N ARG A 158 -8.24 10.53 -5.25
CA ARG A 158 -8.99 11.79 -5.08
C ARG A 158 -8.13 12.89 -4.44
N PHE A 159 -7.38 12.56 -3.40
CA PHE A 159 -6.48 13.52 -2.75
C PHE A 159 -5.34 13.99 -3.63
N GLN A 160 -4.87 13.15 -4.54
CA GLN A 160 -3.78 13.49 -5.45
C GLN A 160 -4.05 14.70 -6.32
N SER A 161 -5.30 14.86 -6.81
CA SER A 161 -5.66 16.01 -7.64
C SER A 161 -5.42 17.35 -6.92
N ALA A 162 -5.58 17.36 -5.59
CA ALA A 162 -5.31 18.54 -4.77
C ALA A 162 -3.82 18.71 -4.42
N LEU A 163 -3.03 17.64 -4.52
CA LEU A 163 -1.61 17.65 -4.18
C LEU A 163 -0.71 17.91 -5.39
N THR A 164 -1.19 17.66 -6.61
CA THR A 164 -0.46 17.94 -7.85
C THR A 164 -0.63 19.41 -8.25
N ASP A 165 0.40 19.98 -8.85
CA ASP A 165 0.43 21.31 -9.43
C ASP A 165 1.24 21.33 -10.74
N ASP A 166 1.37 22.48 -11.38
CA ASP A 166 2.05 22.63 -12.67
C ASP A 166 3.51 22.18 -12.68
N GLU A 167 4.17 22.18 -11.52
CA GLU A 167 5.58 21.82 -11.37
C GLU A 167 5.78 20.36 -10.90
N THR A 168 4.68 19.63 -10.65
CA THR A 168 4.73 18.21 -10.27
C THR A 168 5.08 17.37 -11.47
N LEU A 169 5.95 16.35 -11.28
CA LEU A 169 6.32 15.42 -12.33
C LEU A 169 5.09 14.63 -12.79
N LEU A 170 4.91 14.57 -14.09
CA LEU A 170 3.83 13.82 -14.74
C LEU A 170 4.36 13.19 -16.05
N ILE A 171 3.56 12.32 -16.66
CA ILE A 171 3.79 11.88 -18.02
C ILE A 171 3.03 12.82 -18.93
N GLY A 172 3.74 13.44 -19.87
CA GLY A 172 3.18 14.38 -20.83
C GLY A 172 3.56 14.03 -22.27
N TYR A 173 2.72 14.47 -23.18
CA TYR A 173 2.99 14.50 -24.62
C TYR A 173 3.48 15.90 -24.96
N ASP A 174 4.50 15.98 -25.79
CA ASP A 174 5.05 17.25 -26.29
C ASP A 174 4.28 17.72 -27.55
N PRO A 175 3.31 18.65 -27.41
CA PRO A 175 2.53 19.10 -28.53
C PRO A 175 3.35 20.01 -29.47
N ALA A 176 4.38 20.70 -28.97
CA ALA A 176 5.20 21.59 -29.81
C ALA A 176 5.98 20.83 -30.88
N ARG A 177 6.39 19.60 -30.56
CA ARG A 177 7.08 18.71 -31.50
C ARG A 177 6.13 17.76 -32.21
N GLY A 178 5.07 17.33 -31.58
CA GLY A 178 4.20 16.27 -32.07
C GLY A 178 3.07 16.73 -32.99
N GLU A 179 2.65 17.99 -32.88
CA GLU A 179 1.54 18.52 -33.67
C GLU A 179 2.06 19.27 -34.94
N PRO A 180 1.28 19.30 -36.04
CA PRO A 180 0.03 18.56 -36.23
C PRO A 180 0.24 17.06 -36.40
N ARG A 181 -0.59 16.23 -35.75
CA ARG A 181 -0.60 14.77 -35.94
C ARG A 181 -1.06 14.42 -37.33
N GLU A 182 -0.30 13.57 -38.03
CA GLU A 182 -0.65 13.16 -39.37
C GLU A 182 -0.15 11.76 -39.68
N LYS A 183 -0.99 10.96 -40.37
CA LYS A 183 -0.57 9.65 -40.87
C LYS A 183 0.25 9.84 -42.17
N GLY A 184 1.52 9.42 -42.14
CA GLY A 184 2.29 9.45 -43.38
C GLY A 184 3.77 9.62 -43.21
N LYS A 185 4.46 9.62 -44.38
CA LYS A 185 5.93 9.72 -44.43
C LYS A 185 6.42 11.12 -44.03
N ALA A 186 5.64 12.16 -44.29
CA ALA A 186 6.01 13.54 -43.96
C ALA A 186 6.12 13.71 -42.43
N ALA A 187 5.10 13.32 -41.65
CA ALA A 187 5.15 13.38 -40.22
C ALA A 187 6.28 12.52 -39.64
N ALA A 188 6.54 11.35 -40.22
CA ALA A 188 7.63 10.46 -39.83
C ALA A 188 9.01 11.09 -40.08
N ALA A 189 9.19 11.80 -41.18
CA ALA A 189 10.45 12.48 -41.52
C ALA A 189 10.73 13.68 -40.58
N ASP A 190 9.69 14.41 -40.23
CA ASP A 190 9.80 15.57 -39.32
C ASP A 190 9.88 15.19 -37.83
N GLY A 191 9.73 13.90 -37.50
CA GLY A 191 9.69 13.44 -36.09
C GLY A 191 8.42 13.82 -35.36
N ARG A 192 7.33 14.15 -36.09
CA ARG A 192 6.00 14.44 -35.51
C ARG A 192 5.22 13.17 -35.19
N CYS A 193 4.09 13.31 -34.53
CA CYS A 193 3.22 12.17 -34.21
C CYS A 193 2.59 11.58 -35.47
N ILE A 194 2.92 10.32 -35.78
CA ILE A 194 2.41 9.58 -36.94
C ILE A 194 1.01 8.97 -36.68
N GLU A 195 0.34 9.34 -35.64
CA GLU A 195 -1.00 8.89 -35.30
C GLU A 195 -1.16 7.34 -35.18
N CYS A 196 -0.11 6.65 -34.72
CA CYS A 196 -0.12 5.19 -34.61
C CYS A 196 -0.97 4.67 -33.45
N SER A 197 -1.45 5.53 -32.55
CA SER A 197 -2.28 5.26 -31.37
C SER A 197 -1.76 4.17 -30.41
N LYS A 198 -0.48 3.79 -30.50
CA LYS A 198 0.09 2.77 -29.62
C LYS A 198 0.08 3.20 -28.15
N CYS A 199 0.37 4.47 -27.87
CA CYS A 199 0.31 5.03 -26.51
C CYS A 199 -1.08 4.87 -25.85
N VAL A 200 -2.15 4.97 -26.64
CA VAL A 200 -3.54 4.76 -26.17
C VAL A 200 -3.83 3.29 -25.97
N VAL A 201 -3.38 2.43 -26.88
CA VAL A 201 -3.65 0.98 -26.83
C VAL A 201 -2.99 0.32 -25.63
N VAL A 202 -1.78 0.76 -25.24
CA VAL A 202 -1.05 0.18 -24.09
C VAL A 202 -1.49 0.76 -22.75
N CYS A 203 -2.26 1.86 -22.76
CA CYS A 203 -2.68 2.52 -21.54
C CYS A 203 -3.64 1.63 -20.73
N PRO A 204 -3.32 1.27 -19.47
CA PRO A 204 -4.21 0.48 -18.63
C PRO A 204 -5.48 1.25 -18.27
N GLN A 205 -5.41 2.56 -18.11
CA GLN A 205 -6.56 3.44 -17.82
C GLN A 205 -7.38 3.78 -19.08
N GLY A 206 -6.87 3.46 -20.28
CA GLY A 206 -7.57 3.72 -21.53
C GLY A 206 -7.62 5.18 -21.95
N ILE A 207 -6.78 6.04 -21.36
CA ILE A 207 -6.71 7.47 -21.71
C ILE A 207 -5.88 7.70 -22.97
N ASP A 208 -6.14 8.82 -23.65
CA ASP A 208 -5.27 9.34 -24.70
C ASP A 208 -4.35 10.42 -24.13
N ILE A 209 -3.08 10.07 -23.93
CA ILE A 209 -2.09 11.00 -23.34
C ILE A 209 -1.81 12.20 -24.24
N ARG A 210 -2.17 12.15 -25.53
CA ARG A 210 -1.98 13.24 -26.48
C ARG A 210 -2.97 14.38 -26.28
N ASP A 211 -4.07 14.13 -25.59
CA ASP A 211 -5.09 15.14 -25.26
C ASP A 211 -4.72 15.94 -24.00
N GLY A 212 -3.48 15.82 -23.53
CA GLY A 212 -2.95 16.53 -22.38
C GLY A 212 -3.06 15.74 -21.08
N PHE A 213 -2.81 16.43 -19.96
CA PHE A 213 -2.83 15.83 -18.63
C PHE A 213 -4.25 15.40 -18.25
N GLN A 214 -4.37 14.15 -17.78
CA GLN A 214 -5.63 13.57 -17.29
C GLN A 214 -5.41 12.99 -15.90
N LEU A 215 -6.37 13.23 -15.01
CA LEU A 215 -6.29 12.80 -13.60
C LEU A 215 -6.29 11.27 -13.45
N GLU A 216 -6.79 10.55 -14.42
CA GLU A 216 -6.82 9.09 -14.45
C GLU A 216 -5.44 8.46 -14.71
N CYS A 217 -4.47 9.26 -15.20
CA CYS A 217 -3.12 8.78 -15.47
C CYS A 217 -2.42 8.31 -14.20
N ILE A 218 -2.04 7.03 -14.13
CA ILE A 218 -1.30 6.44 -13.00
C ILE A 218 0.23 6.51 -13.15
N GLN A 219 0.73 7.19 -14.16
CA GLN A 219 2.16 7.37 -14.44
C GLN A 219 2.96 6.07 -14.58
N CYS A 220 2.38 5.02 -15.14
CA CYS A 220 3.02 3.70 -15.34
C CYS A 220 4.04 3.64 -16.48
N ALA A 221 4.28 4.72 -17.21
CA ALA A 221 5.24 4.88 -18.31
C ALA A 221 5.04 3.99 -19.55
N ARG A 222 4.05 3.13 -19.64
CA ARG A 222 3.82 2.26 -20.82
C ARG A 222 3.65 3.02 -22.12
N CYS A 223 3.05 4.21 -22.07
CA CYS A 223 2.92 5.08 -23.24
C CYS A 223 4.28 5.66 -23.69
N ILE A 224 5.22 5.88 -22.75
CA ILE A 224 6.59 6.29 -23.05
C ILE A 224 7.28 5.18 -23.85
N ASP A 225 7.29 3.94 -23.33
CA ASP A 225 7.93 2.79 -23.97
C ASP A 225 7.34 2.53 -25.36
N ALA A 226 6.00 2.60 -25.46
CA ALA A 226 5.31 2.41 -26.74
C ALA A 226 5.66 3.49 -27.76
N CYS A 227 5.75 4.76 -27.35
CA CYS A 227 6.14 5.86 -28.21
C CYS A 227 7.62 5.75 -28.61
N THR A 228 8.50 5.49 -27.63
CA THR A 228 9.93 5.28 -27.86
C THR A 228 10.17 4.17 -28.87
N SER A 229 9.49 3.02 -28.73
CA SER A 229 9.64 1.89 -29.66
C SER A 229 9.26 2.21 -31.12
N VAL A 230 8.44 3.23 -31.32
CA VAL A 230 8.06 3.71 -32.67
C VAL A 230 9.01 4.77 -33.14
N MET A 231 9.28 5.78 -32.32
CA MET A 231 10.10 6.93 -32.69
C MET A 231 11.57 6.56 -32.92
N ASP A 232 12.11 5.61 -32.15
CA ASP A 232 13.47 5.08 -32.36
C ASP A 232 13.64 4.45 -33.76
N LYS A 233 12.60 3.75 -34.25
CA LYS A 233 12.62 3.18 -35.63
C LYS A 233 12.60 4.25 -36.71
N LEU A 234 12.13 5.44 -36.37
CA LEU A 234 12.12 6.61 -37.26
C LEU A 234 13.36 7.48 -37.08
N GLY A 235 14.24 7.17 -36.10
CA GLY A 235 15.45 7.94 -35.82
C GLY A 235 15.18 9.22 -35.01
N HIS A 236 14.04 9.31 -34.33
CA HIS A 236 13.63 10.48 -33.55
C HIS A 236 13.46 10.18 -32.08
N ARG A 237 13.61 11.21 -31.22
CA ARG A 237 13.34 11.14 -29.79
C ARG A 237 11.84 10.96 -29.54
N THR A 238 11.48 10.22 -28.51
CA THR A 238 10.09 10.03 -28.05
C THR A 238 9.35 11.37 -27.89
N LEU A 239 8.05 11.34 -28.10
CA LEU A 239 7.14 12.49 -27.91
C LEU A 239 6.39 12.43 -26.58
N VAL A 240 6.50 11.30 -25.87
CA VAL A 240 5.87 11.11 -24.56
C VAL A 240 6.97 10.83 -23.56
N GLU A 241 7.07 11.65 -22.55
CA GLU A 241 8.13 11.53 -21.53
C GLU A 241 7.68 12.01 -20.17
N TYR A 242 8.53 11.79 -19.14
CA TYR A 242 8.35 12.41 -17.84
C TYR A 242 8.69 13.90 -17.94
N THR A 243 7.73 14.74 -17.60
CA THR A 243 7.81 16.19 -17.68
C THR A 243 6.93 16.83 -16.59
N SER A 244 6.69 18.12 -16.68
CA SER A 244 5.70 18.85 -15.87
C SER A 244 4.92 19.81 -16.77
N MET A 245 3.76 20.27 -16.31
CA MET A 245 3.00 21.26 -17.08
C MET A 245 3.83 22.54 -17.26
N ALA A 246 4.54 22.96 -16.24
CA ALA A 246 5.44 24.12 -16.32
C ALA A 246 6.53 23.94 -17.41
N GLU A 247 7.11 22.76 -17.52
CA GLU A 247 8.13 22.45 -18.52
C GLU A 247 7.57 22.44 -19.94
N LEU A 248 6.40 21.85 -20.15
CA LEU A 248 5.69 21.86 -21.44
C LEU A 248 5.33 23.28 -21.89
N GLU A 249 5.10 24.20 -20.93
CA GLU A 249 4.87 25.62 -21.21
C GLU A 249 6.17 26.44 -21.28
N GLY A 250 7.35 25.81 -21.22
CA GLY A 250 8.65 26.48 -21.26
C GLY A 250 9.02 27.24 -19.98
N ARG A 251 8.31 27.03 -18.88
CA ARG A 251 8.59 27.62 -17.57
C ARG A 251 9.66 26.81 -16.81
N LYS A 252 10.42 27.47 -15.94
CA LYS A 252 11.39 26.78 -15.05
C LYS A 252 10.65 26.05 -13.93
N VAL A 253 10.98 24.78 -13.73
CA VAL A 253 10.45 23.93 -12.66
C VAL A 253 11.14 24.26 -11.34
N ARG A 254 10.38 24.56 -10.29
CA ARG A 254 10.87 24.75 -8.91
C ARG A 254 10.54 23.53 -8.07
N ARG A 255 11.55 22.73 -7.75
CA ARG A 255 11.37 21.53 -6.91
C ARG A 255 11.19 21.85 -5.43
N LEU A 256 11.87 22.90 -4.93
CA LEU A 256 11.70 23.41 -3.56
C LEU A 256 10.62 24.48 -3.52
N ARG A 257 9.41 24.05 -3.21
CA ARG A 257 8.20 24.88 -3.08
C ARG A 257 7.73 24.90 -1.65
N ALA A 258 6.88 25.85 -1.28
CA ALA A 258 6.35 25.94 0.09
C ALA A 258 5.71 24.61 0.54
N ARG A 259 4.94 23.94 -0.32
CA ARG A 259 4.34 22.62 -0.03
C ARG A 259 5.41 21.56 0.26
N THR A 260 6.43 21.44 -0.58
CA THR A 260 7.50 20.47 -0.42
C THR A 260 8.27 20.68 0.87
N VAL A 261 8.55 21.96 1.19
CA VAL A 261 9.26 22.32 2.43
C VAL A 261 8.40 22.00 3.66
N VAL A 262 7.11 22.32 3.64
CA VAL A 262 6.19 22.02 4.76
C VAL A 262 6.05 20.52 4.98
N TYR A 263 5.78 19.74 3.92
CA TYR A 263 5.65 18.29 4.09
C TYR A 263 6.97 17.62 4.48
N GLY A 264 8.10 18.06 3.92
CA GLY A 264 9.43 17.58 4.31
C GLY A 264 9.76 17.93 5.77
N GLY A 265 9.42 19.14 6.21
CA GLY A 265 9.59 19.55 7.61
C GLY A 265 8.73 18.73 8.57
N LEU A 266 7.47 18.44 8.21
CA LEU A 266 6.59 17.58 9.01
C LEU A 266 7.12 16.15 9.10
N LEU A 267 7.66 15.60 8.01
CA LEU A 267 8.25 14.27 8.02
C LEU A 267 9.48 14.21 8.93
N LEU A 268 10.36 15.19 8.86
CA LEU A 268 11.54 15.27 9.74
C LEU A 268 11.14 15.43 11.21
N ALA A 269 10.11 16.24 11.49
CA ALA A 269 9.58 16.40 12.84
C ALA A 269 8.99 15.10 13.39
N LEU A 270 8.22 14.37 12.58
CA LEU A 270 7.67 13.06 12.95
C LEU A 270 8.76 12.02 13.18
N LEU A 271 9.78 11.98 12.32
CA LEU A 271 10.94 11.09 12.51
C LEU A 271 11.68 11.40 13.79
N GLY A 272 11.99 12.66 14.05
CA GLY A 272 12.67 13.10 15.26
C GLY A 272 11.86 12.78 16.51
N PHE A 273 10.55 13.03 16.49
CA PHE A 273 9.64 12.72 17.59
C PHE A 273 9.53 11.21 17.82
N GLY A 274 9.33 10.43 16.78
CA GLY A 274 9.28 8.96 16.88
C GLY A 274 10.59 8.37 17.37
N PHE A 275 11.73 8.90 16.93
CA PHE A 275 13.04 8.48 17.40
C PHE A 275 13.25 8.78 18.90
N THR A 276 12.87 9.98 19.36
CA THR A 276 12.97 10.34 20.78
C THR A 276 12.10 9.43 21.65
N LEU A 277 10.88 9.13 21.23
CA LEU A 277 10.01 8.20 21.94
C LEU A 277 10.57 6.77 21.95
N ALA A 278 11.11 6.31 20.84
CA ALA A 278 11.72 4.98 20.74
C ALA A 278 12.94 4.84 21.69
N THR A 279 13.74 5.89 21.84
CA THR A 279 14.91 5.89 22.76
C THR A 279 14.49 5.98 24.23
N GLN A 280 13.30 6.49 24.51
CA GLN A 280 12.75 6.60 25.88
C GLN A 280 11.84 5.42 26.24
N ARG A 281 11.68 4.43 25.31
CA ARG A 281 10.85 3.24 25.57
C ARG A 281 11.42 2.45 26.76
N VAL A 282 10.58 2.25 27.77
CA VAL A 282 10.91 1.40 28.90
C VAL A 282 10.61 -0.06 28.52
N PRO A 283 11.55 -1.00 28.72
CA PRO A 283 11.39 -2.38 28.27
C PRO A 283 10.36 -3.18 29.10
N PHE A 284 9.77 -2.58 30.12
CA PHE A 284 8.78 -3.23 30.95
C PHE A 284 7.57 -2.32 31.19
N GLU A 285 6.41 -2.91 31.33
CA GLU A 285 5.16 -2.22 31.66
C GLU A 285 4.63 -2.75 33.00
N VAL A 286 4.24 -1.83 33.84
CA VAL A 286 3.64 -2.15 35.15
C VAL A 286 2.25 -1.54 35.21
N THR A 287 1.24 -2.40 35.35
CA THR A 287 -0.13 -1.96 35.55
C THR A 287 -0.57 -2.36 36.94
N VAL A 288 -0.97 -1.37 37.75
CA VAL A 288 -1.44 -1.56 39.10
C VAL A 288 -2.97 -1.42 39.15
N ASN A 289 -3.66 -2.52 39.32
CA ASN A 289 -5.10 -2.53 39.42
C ASN A 289 -5.53 -2.90 40.84
N ARG A 290 -6.52 -2.18 41.35
CA ARG A 290 -7.13 -2.54 42.61
C ARG A 290 -8.04 -3.76 42.41
N VAL A 291 -7.96 -4.73 43.33
CA VAL A 291 -8.86 -5.87 43.27
C VAL A 291 -10.30 -5.40 43.57
N PRO A 292 -11.28 -5.72 42.70
CA PRO A 292 -12.67 -5.36 42.95
C PRO A 292 -13.19 -5.98 44.27
N GLY A 293 -13.88 -5.18 45.07
CA GLY A 293 -14.43 -5.62 46.33
C GLY A 293 -14.34 -4.56 47.44
N SER A 294 -13.99 -4.98 48.66
CA SER A 294 -13.79 -4.05 49.77
C SER A 294 -12.60 -3.14 49.55
N LEU A 295 -12.71 -1.89 49.97
CA LEU A 295 -11.63 -0.91 49.87
C LEU A 295 -10.40 -1.31 50.68
N PHE A 296 -10.62 -1.97 51.78
CA PHE A 296 -9.61 -2.52 52.68
C PHE A 296 -10.22 -3.64 53.49
N THR A 297 -9.41 -4.49 54.02
CA THR A 297 -9.78 -5.48 55.05
C THR A 297 -8.99 -5.17 56.32
N VAL A 298 -9.61 -5.39 57.49
CA VAL A 298 -8.91 -5.28 58.77
C VAL A 298 -8.64 -6.69 59.26
N ASP A 299 -7.38 -7.02 59.40
CA ASP A 299 -6.94 -8.32 59.89
C ASP A 299 -7.17 -8.44 61.42
N PRO A 300 -7.23 -9.64 61.99
CA PRO A 300 -7.41 -9.85 63.41
C PRO A 300 -6.37 -9.14 64.27
N ASP A 301 -5.19 -8.91 63.75
CA ASP A 301 -4.07 -8.24 64.41
C ASP A 301 -4.16 -6.71 64.36
N GLY A 302 -5.25 -6.15 63.77
CA GLY A 302 -5.51 -4.72 63.68
C GLY A 302 -4.85 -4.03 62.48
N PHE A 303 -4.14 -4.75 61.63
CA PHE A 303 -3.56 -4.18 60.41
C PHE A 303 -4.63 -3.97 59.36
N VAL A 304 -4.45 -2.88 58.57
CA VAL A 304 -5.29 -2.57 57.44
C VAL A 304 -4.60 -3.10 56.16
N ARG A 305 -5.25 -4.05 55.49
CA ARG A 305 -4.74 -4.66 54.26
C ARG A 305 -5.44 -4.10 53.05
N ASN A 306 -4.65 -3.62 52.09
CA ASN A 306 -5.08 -3.24 50.74
C ASN A 306 -4.53 -4.26 49.71
N THR A 307 -5.40 -4.78 48.87
CA THR A 307 -4.99 -5.77 47.86
C THR A 307 -4.96 -5.14 46.45
N TYR A 308 -3.84 -5.26 45.79
CA TYR A 308 -3.62 -4.81 44.42
C TYR A 308 -3.20 -5.98 43.55
N LEU A 309 -3.66 -5.96 42.29
CA LEU A 309 -3.19 -6.84 41.25
C LEU A 309 -2.12 -6.09 40.45
N LEU A 310 -0.90 -6.55 40.54
CA LEU A 310 0.22 -6.06 39.77
C LEU A 310 0.37 -6.93 38.52
N GLN A 311 0.19 -6.34 37.38
CA GLN A 311 0.48 -7.01 36.11
C GLN A 311 1.81 -6.44 35.59
N LEU A 312 2.83 -7.30 35.53
CA LEU A 312 4.16 -6.99 35.03
C LEU A 312 4.31 -7.62 33.67
N THR A 313 4.61 -6.82 32.67
CA THR A 313 4.85 -7.30 31.31
C THR A 313 6.27 -6.92 30.90
N ASN A 314 7.08 -7.92 30.56
CA ASN A 314 8.41 -7.69 29.99
C ASN A 314 8.27 -7.58 28.47
N ASN A 315 8.57 -6.42 27.92
CA ASN A 315 8.54 -6.12 26.49
C ASN A 315 9.94 -6.23 25.83
N ASP A 316 10.94 -6.71 26.60
CA ASP A 316 12.26 -6.98 26.06
C ASP A 316 12.27 -8.35 25.37
N SER A 317 12.88 -8.42 24.19
CA SER A 317 13.05 -9.66 23.41
C SER A 317 14.11 -10.61 23.99
N GLY A 318 14.73 -10.24 25.11
CA GLY A 318 15.69 -11.09 25.83
C GLY A 318 15.02 -12.28 26.51
N GLU A 319 15.54 -13.50 26.32
CA GLU A 319 15.11 -14.72 27.03
C GLU A 319 15.55 -14.72 28.51
N THR A 320 16.14 -13.64 29.01
CA THR A 320 16.62 -13.58 30.39
C THR A 320 15.47 -13.26 31.36
N PRO A 321 15.27 -14.05 32.41
CA PRO A 321 14.35 -13.71 33.47
C PRO A 321 14.71 -12.36 34.10
N VAL A 322 13.72 -11.51 34.35
CA VAL A 322 13.90 -10.21 35.00
C VAL A 322 13.22 -10.25 36.36
N ASP A 323 13.99 -9.98 37.39
CA ASP A 323 13.46 -9.89 38.75
C ASP A 323 12.88 -8.49 39.00
N PHE A 324 11.65 -8.43 39.46
CA PHE A 324 10.99 -7.18 39.83
C PHE A 324 10.92 -7.06 41.35
N GLN A 325 11.39 -5.96 41.87
CA GLN A 325 11.26 -5.63 43.31
C GLN A 325 10.14 -4.61 43.52
N VAL A 326 9.14 -4.96 44.33
CA VAL A 326 8.03 -4.08 44.67
C VAL A 326 8.29 -3.45 46.04
N THR A 327 8.31 -2.11 46.07
CA THR A 327 8.46 -1.34 47.30
C THR A 327 7.30 -0.38 47.49
N VAL A 328 6.95 -0.10 48.74
CA VAL A 328 5.93 0.90 49.11
C VAL A 328 6.61 2.07 49.79
N GLU A 329 6.41 3.26 49.25
CA GLU A 329 6.92 4.50 49.85
C GLU A 329 5.80 5.39 50.35
N GLY A 330 6.07 6.22 51.34
CA GLY A 330 5.14 7.23 51.89
C GLY A 330 4.22 6.75 53.01
N ILE A 331 4.31 5.50 53.49
CA ILE A 331 3.56 4.98 54.64
C ILE A 331 4.56 4.32 55.58
N GLU A 332 4.75 4.91 56.75
CA GLU A 332 5.60 4.32 57.80
C GLU A 332 5.01 3.00 58.32
N GLY A 333 5.83 1.96 58.38
CA GLY A 333 5.43 0.63 58.85
C GLY A 333 4.62 -0.20 57.87
N ALA A 334 4.55 0.19 56.58
CA ALA A 334 3.92 -0.62 55.55
C ALA A 334 4.79 -1.82 55.18
N GLU A 335 4.18 -3.00 55.19
CA GLU A 335 4.81 -4.24 54.75
C GLU A 335 4.18 -4.69 53.39
N VAL A 336 5.02 -5.13 52.47
CA VAL A 336 4.57 -5.71 51.20
C VAL A 336 4.50 -7.21 51.34
N LEU A 337 3.29 -7.75 51.24
CA LEU A 337 3.06 -9.19 51.18
C LEU A 337 2.84 -9.57 49.71
N ALA A 338 3.89 -9.97 49.03
CA ALA A 338 3.80 -10.51 47.67
C ALA A 338 3.79 -12.03 47.70
N GLN A 339 2.98 -12.66 46.85
CA GLN A 339 3.13 -14.07 46.55
C GLN A 339 4.21 -14.20 45.49
N ASP A 340 5.19 -15.06 45.76
CA ASP A 340 6.15 -15.46 44.75
C ASP A 340 5.40 -16.13 43.57
N VAL A 341 5.56 -15.63 42.36
CA VAL A 341 4.89 -16.13 41.16
C VAL A 341 5.89 -16.91 40.33
#